data_5855fd64debfb926a6f96e229aaf67c0
#
_entry.id   5855fd64debfb926a6f96e229aaf67c0
#
_cell.length_a   1.000
_cell.length_b   1.000
_cell.length_c   1.000
_cell.angle_alpha   90.00
_cell.angle_beta   90.00
_cell.angle_gamma   90.00
#
_symmetry.space_group_name_H-M   'P 1'
#
loop_
_entity.id
_entity.type
_entity.pdbx_description
1 polymer ?
#
loop_
_entity_poly.entity_id
_entity_poly.type
_entity_poly.pdbx_seq_one_letter_code
_entity_poly.pdbx_strand_id
1 'polypeptide(L)'
;MIEHLIPAWMLLPFVAMLLCIAVLPLIPHVGEWWEHNVHKLYVSLILGVPVGIWLCVNGMSHELEHQMIYDYVPFILLLMALFVTTGGICIRGDLKATPMTNSLIMGLGWLLASFMGTTGAAMLLIRLLLSTISQRKYKVHTVLFFIAIVANCGGLLSPLGDPPLFLLFQKGTPFTWWMQNMLPEWFVTGALLLIVYYFVDLYFYRKEPMENIRADVREARQLRVTGLVNILWLLCVIASTMFINSTYIPAMGAHDAPWYLKLLREWAFIAIIAASWFTTKKATRVNNNYSWTPILEVACVFLGIFATMTPALMYLQQNPLPVSAPWQFVYCTGALSAFLDNAPTAMVFHATATTLPAGIDAVAGIAPEFMKAISMGAVFFGALTYIGNGPNFMVKSIAEQEGIDMPSFFGYMIKFSLIVLLPIYIIVQLIFI
;
A
#
# COMPACT_ATOMS: atom_id res chain seq x y z
N MET A 1 0.58 17.41 -33.36
CA MET A 1 0.67 17.80 -31.95
C MET A 1 2.05 18.40 -31.74
N ILE A 2 2.14 19.62 -31.21
CA ILE A 2 3.43 20.19 -30.79
C ILE A 2 3.81 19.36 -29.56
N GLU A 3 4.82 18.50 -29.67
CA GLU A 3 5.38 17.82 -28.50
C GLU A 3 5.99 18.89 -27.60
N HIS A 4 5.31 19.24 -26.52
CA HIS A 4 5.85 20.12 -25.51
C HIS A 4 7.02 19.39 -24.83
N LEU A 5 8.25 19.82 -25.12
CA LEU A 5 9.44 19.32 -24.47
C LEU A 5 9.39 19.72 -22.98
N ILE A 6 9.34 18.70 -22.11
CA ILE A 6 9.38 18.94 -20.67
C ILE A 6 10.83 19.16 -20.24
N PRO A 7 11.18 20.26 -19.61
CA PRO A 7 12.55 20.51 -19.16
C PRO A 7 12.89 19.63 -17.95
N ALA A 8 14.13 19.14 -17.87
CA ALA A 8 14.59 18.25 -16.80
C ALA A 8 14.41 18.80 -15.38
N TRP A 9 14.46 20.12 -15.21
CA TRP A 9 14.25 20.74 -13.89
C TRP A 9 12.82 20.54 -13.34
N MET A 10 11.84 20.18 -14.16
CA MET A 10 10.48 19.83 -13.73
C MET A 10 10.40 18.50 -12.97
N LEU A 11 11.47 17.71 -12.97
CA LEU A 11 11.61 16.56 -12.07
C LEU A 11 11.85 16.99 -10.62
N LEU A 12 12.45 18.17 -10.38
CA LEU A 12 12.86 18.60 -9.06
C LEU A 12 11.71 18.69 -8.03
N PRO A 13 10.53 19.26 -8.34
CA PRO A 13 9.43 19.31 -7.40
C PRO A 13 8.94 17.91 -6.99
N PHE A 14 8.90 16.97 -7.92
CA PHE A 14 8.52 15.58 -7.64
C PHE A 14 9.55 14.88 -6.75
N VAL A 15 10.83 14.98 -7.11
CA VAL A 15 11.94 14.44 -6.29
C VAL A 15 11.95 15.08 -4.89
N ALA A 16 11.75 16.39 -4.81
CA ALA A 16 11.66 17.10 -3.52
C ALA A 16 10.47 16.61 -2.69
N MET A 17 9.30 16.38 -3.30
CA MET A 17 8.13 15.84 -2.61
C MET A 17 8.43 14.45 -2.02
N LEU A 18 9.02 13.55 -2.80
CA LEU A 18 9.40 12.22 -2.35
C LEU A 18 10.46 12.26 -1.23
N LEU A 19 11.45 13.14 -1.35
CA LEU A 19 12.46 13.34 -0.31
C LEU A 19 11.86 13.91 0.98
N CYS A 20 10.91 14.82 0.90
CA CYS A 20 10.20 15.32 2.07
C CYS A 20 9.49 14.20 2.82
N ILE A 21 8.81 13.31 2.10
CA ILE A 21 8.11 12.15 2.70
C ILE A 21 9.09 11.18 3.35
N ALA A 22 10.22 10.90 2.70
CA ALA A 22 11.20 9.92 3.16
C ALA A 22 12.09 10.44 4.31
N VAL A 23 12.47 11.73 4.29
CA VAL A 23 13.52 12.27 5.15
C VAL A 23 12.96 13.06 6.33
N LEU A 24 11.91 13.89 6.13
CA LEU A 24 11.40 14.75 7.21
C LEU A 24 10.97 13.99 8.47
N PRO A 25 10.30 12.81 8.37
CA PRO A 25 9.95 12.03 9.55
C PRO A 25 11.15 11.52 10.35
N LEU A 26 12.32 11.41 9.74
CA LEU A 26 13.54 10.86 10.34
C LEU A 26 14.39 11.90 11.07
N ILE A 27 14.14 13.19 10.83
CA ILE A 27 14.92 14.29 11.43
C ILE A 27 14.29 14.64 12.79
N PRO A 28 15.05 14.60 13.91
CA PRO A 28 14.56 15.03 15.22
C PRO A 28 13.97 16.45 15.16
N HIS A 29 12.90 16.73 15.89
CA HIS A 29 12.10 17.97 15.92
C HIS A 29 11.35 18.31 14.60
N VAL A 30 11.91 18.00 13.42
CA VAL A 30 11.20 18.15 12.14
C VAL A 30 10.16 17.04 11.98
N GLY A 31 10.44 15.83 12.49
CA GLY A 31 9.49 14.72 12.50
C GLY A 31 8.22 15.07 13.26
N GLU A 32 8.32 15.69 14.44
CA GLU A 32 7.17 16.17 15.21
C GLU A 32 6.33 17.20 14.42
N TRP A 33 7.00 18.12 13.73
CA TRP A 33 6.34 19.08 12.84
C TRP A 33 5.64 18.35 11.68
N TRP A 34 6.30 17.34 11.09
CA TRP A 34 5.77 16.55 9.99
C TRP A 34 4.56 15.67 10.38
N GLU A 35 4.38 15.29 11.63
CA GLU A 35 3.23 14.51 12.10
C GLU A 35 1.88 15.21 11.86
N HIS A 36 1.86 16.54 11.79
CA HIS A 36 0.63 17.29 11.56
C HIS A 36 0.24 17.32 10.07
N ASN A 37 -0.95 16.84 9.74
CA ASN A 37 -1.47 16.80 8.37
C ASN A 37 -1.49 18.17 7.66
N VAL A 38 -1.69 19.26 8.41
CA VAL A 38 -1.66 20.62 7.88
C VAL A 38 -0.28 20.99 7.31
N HIS A 39 0.80 20.54 7.93
CA HIS A 39 2.15 20.81 7.45
C HIS A 39 2.46 19.99 6.19
N LYS A 40 1.99 18.75 6.12
CA LYS A 40 2.05 17.93 4.89
C LYS A 40 1.31 18.61 3.74
N LEU A 41 0.11 19.16 4.02
CA LEU A 41 -0.64 19.93 3.03
C LEU A 41 0.12 21.19 2.57
N TYR A 42 0.78 21.91 3.47
CA TYR A 42 1.59 23.08 3.08
C TYR A 42 2.73 22.69 2.14
N VAL A 43 3.48 21.62 2.44
CA VAL A 43 4.55 21.14 1.56
C VAL A 43 3.99 20.73 0.20
N SER A 44 2.87 20.01 0.18
CA SER A 44 2.18 19.58 -1.05
C SER A 44 1.74 20.77 -1.90
N LEU A 45 1.22 21.84 -1.29
CA LEU A 45 0.81 23.05 -2.00
C LEU A 45 2.02 23.87 -2.47
N ILE A 46 3.05 24.01 -1.64
CA ILE A 46 4.27 24.78 -2.00
C ILE A 46 4.96 24.15 -3.21
N LEU A 47 4.99 22.81 -3.31
CA LEU A 47 5.62 22.12 -4.43
C LEU A 47 4.65 21.95 -5.60
N GLY A 48 3.38 21.62 -5.34
CA GLY A 48 2.40 21.31 -6.39
C GLY A 48 1.83 22.53 -7.10
N VAL A 49 1.52 23.62 -6.39
CA VAL A 49 0.89 24.81 -7.01
C VAL A 49 1.78 25.46 -8.08
N PRO A 50 3.09 25.69 -7.84
CA PRO A 50 3.96 26.22 -8.90
C PRO A 50 4.02 25.32 -10.14
N VAL A 51 4.03 23.99 -9.96
CA VAL A 51 3.98 23.02 -11.05
C VAL A 51 2.65 23.13 -11.82
N GLY A 52 1.54 23.21 -11.11
CA GLY A 52 0.22 23.40 -11.71
C GLY A 52 0.12 24.69 -12.53
N ILE A 53 0.63 25.81 -11.99
CA ILE A 53 0.68 27.10 -12.72
C ILE A 53 1.54 26.96 -13.98
N TRP A 54 2.70 26.33 -13.88
CA TRP A 54 3.59 26.12 -15.02
C TRP A 54 2.91 25.29 -16.12
N LEU A 55 2.24 24.17 -15.77
CA LEU A 55 1.49 23.35 -16.73
C LEU A 55 0.38 24.17 -17.41
N CYS A 56 -0.38 24.96 -16.65
CA CYS A 56 -1.45 25.79 -17.19
C CYS A 56 -0.91 26.86 -18.18
N VAL A 57 0.19 27.55 -17.83
CA VAL A 57 0.81 28.59 -18.68
C VAL A 57 1.36 27.99 -19.97
N ASN A 58 1.85 26.75 -19.94
CA ASN A 58 2.38 26.04 -21.10
C ASN A 58 1.31 25.26 -21.90
N GLY A 59 0.01 25.47 -21.62
CA GLY A 59 -1.08 24.85 -22.39
C GLY A 59 -1.33 23.37 -22.07
N MET A 60 -0.77 22.84 -20.98
CA MET A 60 -0.89 21.45 -20.53
C MET A 60 -1.85 21.30 -19.35
N SER A 61 -2.84 22.19 -19.21
CA SER A 61 -3.84 22.16 -18.15
C SER A 61 -4.67 20.87 -18.16
N HIS A 62 -4.92 20.30 -19.35
CA HIS A 62 -5.68 19.06 -19.51
C HIS A 62 -4.97 17.87 -18.84
N GLU A 63 -3.63 17.79 -18.93
CA GLU A 63 -2.86 16.71 -18.28
C GLU A 63 -2.96 16.81 -16.75
N LEU A 64 -2.86 18.03 -16.21
CA LEU A 64 -3.06 18.24 -14.78
C LEU A 64 -4.49 17.93 -14.34
N GLU A 65 -5.50 18.38 -15.11
CA GLU A 65 -6.90 18.10 -14.83
C GLU A 65 -7.17 16.59 -14.84
N HIS A 66 -6.66 15.88 -15.84
CA HIS A 66 -6.80 14.42 -15.93
C HIS A 66 -6.17 13.75 -14.69
N GLN A 67 -4.94 14.11 -14.36
CA GLN A 67 -4.21 13.53 -13.22
C GLN A 67 -4.91 13.80 -11.88
N MET A 68 -5.49 15.00 -11.70
CA MET A 68 -6.14 15.37 -10.43
C MET A 68 -7.56 14.81 -10.32
N ILE A 69 -8.35 14.85 -11.39
CA ILE A 69 -9.77 14.47 -11.33
C ILE A 69 -9.95 12.97 -11.56
N TYR A 70 -9.20 12.37 -12.49
CA TYR A 70 -9.42 10.97 -12.89
C TYR A 70 -8.39 9.98 -12.33
N ASP A 71 -7.27 10.45 -11.76
CA ASP A 71 -6.32 9.59 -11.06
C ASP A 71 -6.35 9.81 -9.53
N TYR A 72 -6.13 11.05 -9.04
CA TYR A 72 -6.05 11.35 -7.61
C TYR A 72 -7.39 11.19 -6.89
N VAL A 73 -8.49 11.76 -7.39
CA VAL A 73 -9.80 11.68 -6.71
C VAL A 73 -10.28 10.22 -6.58
N PRO A 74 -10.28 9.38 -7.63
CA PRO A 74 -10.57 7.96 -7.53
C PRO A 74 -9.68 7.21 -6.55
N PHE A 75 -8.39 7.52 -6.54
CA PHE A 75 -7.43 6.91 -5.63
C PHE A 75 -7.77 7.20 -4.16
N ILE A 76 -8.01 8.45 -3.81
CA ILE A 76 -8.36 8.82 -2.43
C ILE A 76 -9.73 8.28 -2.02
N LEU A 77 -10.72 8.31 -2.91
CA LEU A 77 -12.05 7.77 -2.61
C LEU A 77 -12.04 6.26 -2.39
N LEU A 78 -11.25 5.51 -3.17
CA LEU A 78 -11.07 4.09 -2.92
C LEU A 78 -10.43 3.83 -1.55
N LEU A 79 -9.29 4.48 -1.27
CA LEU A 79 -8.60 4.30 0.01
C LEU A 79 -9.51 4.70 1.18
N MET A 80 -10.29 5.77 1.03
CA MET A 80 -11.27 6.19 2.04
C MET A 80 -12.38 5.14 2.22
N ALA A 81 -12.90 4.55 1.12
CA ALA A 81 -13.93 3.52 1.19
C ALA A 81 -13.43 2.26 1.89
N LEU A 82 -12.22 1.80 1.55
CA LEU A 82 -11.56 0.69 2.24
C LEU A 82 -11.30 1.02 3.71
N PHE A 83 -10.79 2.20 4.00
CA PHE A 83 -10.45 2.62 5.36
C PHE A 83 -11.68 2.75 6.27
N VAL A 84 -12.78 3.33 5.77
CA VAL A 84 -14.03 3.51 6.53
C VAL A 84 -14.72 2.17 6.77
N THR A 85 -14.73 1.28 5.78
CA THR A 85 -15.36 -0.05 5.91
C THR A 85 -14.55 -0.96 6.83
N THR A 86 -13.23 -1.05 6.64
CA THR A 86 -12.35 -1.87 7.50
C THR A 86 -12.27 -1.34 8.91
N GLY A 87 -12.22 -0.02 9.09
CA GLY A 87 -12.27 0.65 10.38
C GLY A 87 -13.60 0.47 11.13
N GLY A 88 -14.64 0.03 10.44
CA GLY A 88 -15.93 -0.36 11.02
C GLY A 88 -15.98 -1.81 11.50
N ILE A 89 -14.94 -2.62 11.29
CA ILE A 89 -14.81 -3.99 11.79
C ILE A 89 -13.83 -3.98 12.98
N CYS A 90 -14.20 -4.61 14.08
CA CYS A 90 -13.32 -4.72 15.24
C CYS A 90 -13.26 -6.17 15.69
N ILE A 91 -12.05 -6.73 15.74
CA ILE A 91 -11.76 -8.06 16.27
C ILE A 91 -11.09 -7.89 17.63
N ARG A 92 -11.68 -8.46 18.66
CA ARG A 92 -11.16 -8.47 20.03
C ARG A 92 -11.08 -9.88 20.54
N GLY A 93 -10.08 -10.16 21.32
CA GLY A 93 -9.82 -11.45 21.94
C GLY A 93 -8.36 -11.55 22.31
N ASP A 94 -8.02 -12.67 22.92
CA ASP A 94 -6.66 -13.01 23.29
C ASP A 94 -6.51 -14.51 23.05
N LEU A 95 -5.76 -14.87 22.02
CA LEU A 95 -5.54 -16.27 21.68
C LEU A 95 -4.25 -16.75 22.37
N LYS A 96 -4.10 -18.07 22.52
CA LYS A 96 -2.83 -18.61 22.97
C LYS A 96 -1.72 -18.31 21.96
N ALA A 97 -0.66 -17.64 22.40
CA ALA A 97 0.45 -17.19 21.57
C ALA A 97 1.38 -18.33 21.13
N THR A 98 0.84 -19.36 20.49
CA THR A 98 1.65 -20.44 19.93
C THR A 98 2.16 -20.04 18.53
N PRO A 99 3.31 -20.59 18.08
CA PRO A 99 3.81 -20.31 16.73
C PRO A 99 2.79 -20.58 15.63
N MET A 100 1.97 -21.63 15.79
CA MET A 100 0.91 -21.95 14.84
C MET A 100 -0.19 -20.88 14.84
N THR A 101 -0.66 -20.45 16.03
CA THR A 101 -1.71 -19.42 16.14
C THR A 101 -1.25 -18.10 15.52
N ASN A 102 -0.02 -17.67 15.82
CA ASN A 102 0.54 -16.46 15.27
C ASN A 102 0.69 -16.54 13.73
N SER A 103 1.16 -17.69 13.23
CA SER A 103 1.24 -17.95 11.77
C SER A 103 -0.13 -17.93 11.11
N LEU A 104 -1.17 -18.45 11.75
CA LEU A 104 -2.54 -18.42 11.24
C LEU A 104 -3.11 -17.00 11.19
N ILE A 105 -2.85 -16.17 12.21
CA ILE A 105 -3.24 -14.75 12.20
C ILE A 105 -2.55 -14.02 11.04
N MET A 106 -1.24 -14.25 10.84
CA MET A 106 -0.50 -13.64 9.74
C MET A 106 -0.98 -14.17 8.37
N GLY A 107 -1.22 -15.48 8.23
CA GLY A 107 -1.75 -16.08 7.01
C GLY A 107 -3.13 -15.55 6.65
N LEU A 108 -4.01 -15.35 7.64
CA LEU A 108 -5.29 -14.70 7.44
C LEU A 108 -5.09 -13.24 6.97
N GLY A 109 -4.20 -12.50 7.61
CA GLY A 109 -3.88 -11.12 7.21
C GLY A 109 -3.30 -11.03 5.80
N TRP A 110 -2.40 -11.95 5.45
CA TRP A 110 -1.83 -12.07 4.11
C TRP A 110 -2.92 -12.27 3.04
N LEU A 111 -3.89 -13.17 3.30
CA LEU A 111 -5.02 -13.39 2.40
C LEU A 111 -5.92 -12.16 2.30
N LEU A 112 -6.29 -11.56 3.43
CA LEU A 112 -7.21 -10.43 3.49
C LEU A 112 -6.61 -9.16 2.87
N ALA A 113 -5.30 -8.96 2.95
CA ALA A 113 -4.63 -7.75 2.46
C ALA A 113 -4.90 -7.49 0.97
N SER A 114 -4.99 -8.52 0.15
CA SER A 114 -5.30 -8.36 -1.28
C SER A 114 -6.72 -7.83 -1.55
N PHE A 115 -7.66 -7.93 -0.61
CA PHE A 115 -9.06 -7.57 -0.83
C PHE A 115 -9.54 -6.36 -0.03
N MET A 116 -8.90 -6.07 1.09
CA MET A 116 -9.27 -4.93 1.95
C MET A 116 -8.14 -3.91 2.12
N GLY A 117 -7.08 -4.06 1.34
CA GLY A 117 -5.87 -3.26 1.39
C GLY A 117 -4.92 -3.69 2.50
N THR A 118 -3.62 -3.52 2.25
CA THR A 118 -2.56 -3.78 3.24
C THR A 118 -2.77 -2.99 4.53
N THR A 119 -3.13 -1.71 4.43
CA THR A 119 -3.45 -0.86 5.58
C THR A 119 -4.67 -1.38 6.34
N GLY A 120 -5.74 -1.75 5.64
CA GLY A 120 -6.96 -2.27 6.25
C GLY A 120 -6.74 -3.58 7.00
N ALA A 121 -6.06 -4.53 6.38
CA ALA A 121 -5.72 -5.82 6.99
C ALA A 121 -4.76 -5.65 8.19
N ALA A 122 -3.77 -4.76 8.06
CA ALA A 122 -2.85 -4.44 9.14
C ALA A 122 -3.57 -3.83 10.35
N MET A 123 -4.42 -2.82 10.15
CA MET A 123 -5.18 -2.21 11.23
C MET A 123 -6.14 -3.19 11.92
N LEU A 124 -6.75 -4.07 11.14
CA LEU A 124 -7.70 -5.06 11.66
C LEU A 124 -7.03 -6.09 12.57
N LEU A 125 -5.83 -6.56 12.20
CA LEU A 125 -5.21 -7.72 12.83
C LEU A 125 -4.04 -7.40 13.76
N ILE A 126 -3.39 -6.23 13.64
CA ILE A 126 -2.23 -5.91 14.48
C ILE A 126 -2.60 -5.91 15.96
N ARG A 127 -3.74 -5.37 16.36
CA ARG A 127 -4.18 -5.31 17.76
C ARG A 127 -4.50 -6.70 18.30
N LEU A 128 -5.11 -7.56 17.49
CA LEU A 128 -5.35 -8.96 17.85
C LEU A 128 -4.01 -9.68 18.05
N LEU A 129 -3.06 -9.50 17.14
CA LEU A 129 -1.75 -10.13 17.24
C LEU A 129 -0.99 -9.65 18.49
N LEU A 130 -0.96 -8.33 18.76
CA LEU A 130 -0.29 -7.76 19.92
C LEU A 130 -0.94 -8.20 21.25
N SER A 131 -2.27 -8.29 21.29
CA SER A 131 -2.98 -8.86 22.43
C SER A 131 -2.58 -10.32 22.66
N THR A 132 -2.58 -11.12 21.57
CA THR A 132 -2.22 -12.55 21.60
C THR A 132 -0.79 -12.77 22.10
N ILE A 133 0.17 -11.92 21.75
CA ILE A 133 1.57 -12.06 22.19
C ILE A 133 1.91 -11.22 23.44
N SER A 134 0.90 -10.64 24.13
CA SER A 134 1.12 -9.67 25.20
C SER A 134 1.97 -10.23 26.35
N GLN A 135 1.81 -11.50 26.73
CA GLN A 135 2.51 -12.18 27.81
C GLN A 135 3.91 -12.67 27.39
N ARG A 136 4.23 -12.70 26.07
CA ARG A 136 5.54 -13.15 25.58
C ARG A 136 6.65 -12.14 25.86
N LYS A 137 7.83 -12.65 26.16
CA LYS A 137 9.06 -11.85 26.29
C LYS A 137 9.61 -11.46 24.92
N TYR A 138 9.59 -12.40 23.97
CA TYR A 138 10.16 -12.23 22.63
C TYR A 138 9.05 -11.92 21.61
N LYS A 139 8.87 -10.64 21.26
CA LYS A 139 7.74 -10.13 20.44
C LYS A 139 8.19 -9.49 19.13
N VAL A 140 9.38 -8.89 19.09
CA VAL A 140 9.85 -8.02 18.01
C VAL A 140 9.77 -8.73 16.65
N HIS A 141 10.30 -9.96 16.53
CA HIS A 141 10.28 -10.71 15.28
C HIS A 141 8.87 -10.90 14.71
N THR A 142 7.87 -11.11 15.57
CA THR A 142 6.48 -11.26 15.17
C THR A 142 5.96 -10.01 14.47
N VAL A 143 6.27 -8.82 15.01
CA VAL A 143 5.88 -7.54 14.39
C VAL A 143 6.62 -7.31 13.07
N LEU A 144 7.91 -7.66 13.00
CA LEU A 144 8.69 -7.53 11.77
C LEU A 144 8.12 -8.38 10.63
N PHE A 145 7.80 -9.63 10.90
CA PHE A 145 7.17 -10.51 9.90
C PHE A 145 5.74 -10.06 9.56
N PHE A 146 4.99 -9.50 10.51
CA PHE A 146 3.67 -8.95 10.24
C PHE A 146 3.74 -7.79 9.24
N ILE A 147 4.73 -6.90 9.37
CA ILE A 147 4.99 -5.83 8.39
C ILE A 147 5.26 -6.43 7.01
N ALA A 148 6.13 -7.44 6.91
CA ALA A 148 6.47 -8.03 5.62
C ALA A 148 5.29 -8.77 4.98
N ILE A 149 4.59 -9.61 5.75
CA ILE A 149 3.57 -10.53 5.26
C ILE A 149 2.25 -9.79 5.01
N VAL A 150 1.73 -9.08 6.02
CA VAL A 150 0.39 -8.49 5.99
C VAL A 150 0.39 -7.08 5.41
N ALA A 151 1.32 -6.25 5.86
CA ALA A 151 1.36 -4.86 5.44
C ALA A 151 1.99 -4.62 4.05
N ASN A 152 2.52 -5.66 3.39
CA ASN A 152 3.12 -5.55 2.06
C ASN A 152 2.77 -6.76 1.17
N CYS A 153 3.46 -7.90 1.32
CA CYS A 153 3.37 -9.03 0.38
C CYS A 153 1.96 -9.55 0.16
N GLY A 154 1.09 -9.44 1.16
CA GLY A 154 -0.32 -9.82 1.06
C GLY A 154 -1.10 -9.02 0.02
N GLY A 155 -0.68 -7.81 -0.30
CA GLY A 155 -1.40 -6.89 -1.19
C GLY A 155 -1.31 -7.18 -2.69
N LEU A 156 -0.56 -8.19 -3.16
CA LEU A 156 -0.20 -8.33 -4.58
C LEU A 156 -1.32 -8.79 -5.52
N LEU A 157 -2.40 -9.42 -5.05
CA LEU A 157 -3.34 -10.13 -5.94
C LEU A 157 -4.46 -9.28 -6.54
N SER A 158 -4.69 -8.06 -6.08
CA SER A 158 -5.74 -7.21 -6.65
C SER A 158 -5.39 -5.73 -6.57
N PRO A 159 -6.05 -4.88 -7.36
CA PRO A 159 -5.89 -3.43 -7.29
C PRO A 159 -6.20 -2.83 -5.92
N LEU A 160 -7.01 -3.52 -5.12
CA LEU A 160 -7.40 -3.08 -3.78
C LEU A 160 -6.33 -3.36 -2.74
N GLY A 161 -5.39 -4.28 -3.05
CA GLY A 161 -4.41 -4.78 -2.09
C GLY A 161 -3.38 -3.72 -1.71
N ASP A 162 -2.85 -3.01 -2.68
CA ASP A 162 -1.81 -2.01 -2.42
C ASP A 162 -1.90 -0.83 -3.40
N PRO A 163 -1.62 0.41 -2.97
CA PRO A 163 -1.70 1.63 -3.78
C PRO A 163 -1.10 1.55 -5.19
N PRO A 164 0.11 1.01 -5.41
CA PRO A 164 0.68 0.92 -6.75
C PRO A 164 -0.18 0.12 -7.73
N LEU A 165 -0.81 -0.95 -7.26
CA LEU A 165 -1.64 -1.80 -8.13
C LEU A 165 -2.92 -1.08 -8.56
N PHE A 166 -3.49 -0.25 -7.67
CA PHE A 166 -4.66 0.55 -8.04
C PHE A 166 -4.30 1.62 -9.09
N LEU A 167 -3.16 2.27 -8.98
CA LEU A 167 -2.70 3.21 -10.00
C LEU A 167 -2.46 2.53 -11.35
N LEU A 168 -1.86 1.35 -11.36
CA LEU A 168 -1.70 0.53 -12.57
C LEU A 168 -3.05 0.05 -13.13
N PHE A 169 -4.02 -0.25 -12.28
CA PHE A 169 -5.40 -0.55 -12.68
C PHE A 169 -6.07 0.66 -13.37
N GLN A 170 -5.86 1.87 -12.86
CA GLN A 170 -6.36 3.11 -13.51
C GLN A 170 -5.73 3.33 -14.88
N LYS A 171 -4.50 2.83 -15.13
CA LYS A 171 -3.86 2.87 -16.45
C LYS A 171 -4.37 1.81 -17.43
N GLY A 172 -5.36 1.00 -17.02
CA GLY A 172 -6.06 0.04 -17.89
C GLY A 172 -5.71 -1.43 -17.64
N THR A 173 -5.02 -1.77 -16.56
CA THR A 173 -4.83 -3.19 -16.18
C THR A 173 -6.16 -3.78 -15.71
N PRO A 174 -6.63 -4.94 -16.23
CA PRO A 174 -7.85 -5.57 -15.76
C PRO A 174 -7.82 -5.91 -14.27
N PHE A 175 -8.96 -5.81 -13.57
CA PHE A 175 -9.05 -6.06 -12.14
C PHE A 175 -8.48 -7.43 -11.72
N THR A 176 -8.78 -8.46 -12.49
CA THR A 176 -8.38 -9.85 -12.19
C THR A 176 -6.98 -10.20 -12.69
N TRP A 177 -6.28 -9.28 -13.36
CA TRP A 177 -5.02 -9.56 -14.02
C TRP A 177 -3.95 -10.08 -13.04
N TRP A 178 -3.78 -9.44 -11.89
CA TRP A 178 -2.81 -9.89 -10.87
C TRP A 178 -3.15 -11.27 -10.31
N MET A 179 -4.43 -11.52 -10.05
CA MET A 179 -4.88 -12.84 -9.57
C MET A 179 -4.62 -13.95 -10.59
N GLN A 180 -4.78 -13.64 -11.87
CA GLN A 180 -4.56 -14.62 -12.96
C GLN A 180 -3.07 -14.83 -13.26
N ASN A 181 -2.24 -13.80 -13.14
CA ASN A 181 -0.87 -13.82 -13.63
C ASN A 181 0.20 -13.83 -12.52
N MET A 182 -0.13 -13.47 -11.27
CA MET A 182 0.82 -13.34 -10.18
C MET A 182 0.46 -14.17 -8.93
N LEU A 183 -0.51 -15.07 -9.04
CA LEU A 183 -0.87 -15.99 -7.96
C LEU A 183 0.31 -16.86 -7.50
N PRO A 184 1.15 -17.43 -8.40
CA PRO A 184 2.32 -18.21 -7.98
C PRO A 184 3.36 -17.39 -7.23
N GLU A 185 3.68 -16.18 -7.71
CA GLU A 185 4.65 -15.26 -7.09
C GLU A 185 4.18 -14.86 -5.69
N TRP A 186 2.92 -14.51 -5.56
CA TRP A 186 2.29 -14.17 -4.29
C TRP A 186 2.31 -15.37 -3.32
N PHE A 187 1.89 -16.56 -3.79
CA PHE A 187 1.80 -17.75 -2.96
C PHE A 187 3.18 -18.21 -2.46
N VAL A 188 4.17 -18.27 -3.36
CA VAL A 188 5.54 -18.71 -2.99
C VAL A 188 6.16 -17.73 -2.02
N THR A 189 6.02 -16.42 -2.24
CA THR A 189 6.56 -15.40 -1.34
C THR A 189 5.92 -15.49 0.05
N GLY A 190 4.60 -15.52 0.12
CA GLY A 190 3.89 -15.61 1.39
C GLY A 190 4.15 -16.92 2.13
N ALA A 191 4.20 -18.04 1.42
CA ALA A 191 4.52 -19.34 2.00
C ALA A 191 5.94 -19.40 2.58
N LEU A 192 6.93 -18.90 1.83
CA LEU A 192 8.32 -18.83 2.31
C LEU A 192 8.43 -17.95 3.57
N LEU A 193 7.82 -16.76 3.55
CA LEU A 193 7.81 -15.87 4.71
C LEU A 193 7.13 -16.49 5.92
N LEU A 194 5.98 -17.17 5.74
CA LEU A 194 5.27 -17.84 6.83
C LEU A 194 6.05 -19.03 7.37
N ILE A 195 6.71 -19.81 6.53
CA ILE A 195 7.56 -20.94 6.94
C ILE A 195 8.75 -20.42 7.76
N VAL A 196 9.46 -19.41 7.25
CA VAL A 196 10.59 -18.81 7.98
C VAL A 196 10.12 -18.22 9.31
N TYR A 197 8.99 -17.49 9.31
CA TYR A 197 8.38 -16.95 10.52
C TYR A 197 8.08 -18.06 11.53
N TYR A 198 7.42 -19.13 11.12
CA TYR A 198 7.06 -20.24 12.01
C TYR A 198 8.28 -20.82 12.73
N PHE A 199 9.38 -21.08 12.01
CA PHE A 199 10.60 -21.62 12.61
C PHE A 199 11.31 -20.61 13.52
N VAL A 200 11.33 -19.33 13.15
CA VAL A 200 11.88 -18.26 13.99
C VAL A 200 11.04 -18.10 15.27
N ASP A 201 9.71 -18.08 15.14
CA ASP A 201 8.83 -17.97 16.32
C ASP A 201 8.89 -19.22 17.20
N LEU A 202 9.02 -20.41 16.60
CA LEU A 202 9.21 -21.67 17.35
C LEU A 202 10.53 -21.66 18.15
N TYR A 203 11.60 -21.12 17.57
CA TYR A 203 12.88 -20.96 18.28
C TYR A 203 12.74 -20.03 19.49
N PHE A 204 12.10 -18.89 19.35
CA PHE A 204 11.86 -17.95 20.45
C PHE A 204 10.84 -18.49 21.45
N TYR A 205 9.80 -19.18 20.99
CA TYR A 205 8.80 -19.81 21.87
C TYR A 205 9.43 -20.85 22.82
N ARG A 206 10.38 -21.63 22.32
CA ARG A 206 11.12 -22.60 23.17
C ARG A 206 12.01 -21.93 24.24
N LYS A 207 12.32 -20.66 24.07
CA LYS A 207 13.10 -19.85 25.02
C LYS A 207 12.24 -19.03 25.96
N GLU A 208 10.91 -19.04 25.78
CA GLU A 208 10.00 -18.30 26.68
C GLU A 208 10.02 -18.91 28.09
N PRO A 209 10.00 -18.04 29.12
CA PRO A 209 9.80 -18.50 30.51
C PRO A 209 8.48 -19.24 30.64
N MET A 210 8.48 -20.36 31.38
CA MET A 210 7.26 -21.16 31.57
C MET A 210 6.15 -20.38 32.29
N GLU A 211 6.51 -19.36 33.07
CA GLU A 211 5.57 -18.45 33.70
C GLU A 211 4.75 -17.67 32.69
N ASN A 212 5.41 -17.12 31.67
CA ASN A 212 4.77 -16.39 30.58
C ASN A 212 3.81 -17.28 29.77
N ILE A 213 4.23 -18.51 29.47
CA ILE A 213 3.39 -19.50 28.76
C ILE A 213 2.15 -19.86 29.61
N ARG A 214 2.29 -20.01 30.92
CA ARG A 214 1.16 -20.27 31.81
C ARG A 214 0.23 -19.06 31.93
N ALA A 215 0.78 -17.85 31.98
CA ALA A 215 0.01 -16.60 31.97
C ALA A 215 -0.82 -16.48 30.70
N ASP A 216 -0.21 -16.72 29.54
CA ASP A 216 -0.84 -16.72 28.23
C ASP A 216 -2.05 -17.67 28.15
N VAL A 217 -1.88 -18.90 28.63
CA VAL A 217 -2.99 -19.89 28.66
C VAL A 217 -4.13 -19.45 29.61
N ARG A 218 -3.79 -18.82 30.75
CA ARG A 218 -4.77 -18.37 31.75
C ARG A 218 -5.55 -17.15 31.31
N GLU A 219 -4.91 -16.24 30.56
CA GLU A 219 -5.49 -14.96 30.13
C GLU A 219 -6.18 -15.03 28.78
N ALA A 220 -6.06 -16.16 28.08
CA ALA A 220 -6.68 -16.37 26.78
C ALA A 220 -8.20 -16.13 26.81
N ARG A 221 -8.70 -15.35 25.83
CA ARG A 221 -10.11 -14.96 25.70
C ARG A 221 -10.63 -15.28 24.31
N GLN A 222 -11.89 -15.67 24.24
CA GLN A 222 -12.55 -15.96 22.96
C GLN A 222 -12.58 -14.73 22.05
N LEU A 223 -12.41 -14.99 20.76
CA LEU A 223 -12.56 -13.97 19.72
C LEU A 223 -13.98 -13.44 19.65
N ARG A 224 -14.11 -12.13 19.58
CA ARG A 224 -15.37 -11.42 19.33
C ARG A 224 -15.18 -10.49 18.17
N VAL A 225 -15.98 -10.67 17.13
CA VAL A 225 -16.01 -9.80 15.95
C VAL A 225 -17.25 -8.94 16.03
N THR A 226 -17.07 -7.64 15.89
CA THR A 226 -18.16 -6.66 15.85
C THR A 226 -18.09 -5.84 14.58
N GLY A 227 -19.23 -5.28 14.15
CA GLY A 227 -19.28 -4.49 12.92
C GLY A 227 -19.37 -5.32 11.63
N LEU A 228 -19.91 -6.55 11.69
CA LEU A 228 -20.02 -7.47 10.55
C LEU A 228 -20.74 -6.87 9.32
N VAL A 229 -21.59 -5.87 9.51
CA VAL A 229 -22.23 -5.14 8.41
C VAL A 229 -21.20 -4.52 7.44
N ASN A 230 -20.01 -4.20 7.94
CA ASN A 230 -18.94 -3.65 7.10
C ASN A 230 -18.29 -4.68 6.19
N ILE A 231 -18.46 -5.97 6.44
CA ILE A 231 -18.07 -7.02 5.48
C ILE A 231 -18.92 -6.87 4.22
N LEU A 232 -20.22 -6.60 4.35
CA LEU A 232 -21.09 -6.33 3.20
C LEU A 232 -20.62 -5.09 2.44
N TRP A 233 -20.34 -3.99 3.16
CA TRP A 233 -19.86 -2.75 2.51
C TRP A 233 -18.49 -2.93 1.85
N LEU A 234 -17.59 -3.72 2.45
CA LEU A 234 -16.32 -4.10 1.82
C LEU A 234 -16.54 -4.88 0.54
N LEU A 235 -17.44 -5.86 0.54
CA LEU A 235 -17.82 -6.59 -0.68
C LEU A 235 -18.42 -5.66 -1.75
N CYS A 236 -19.19 -4.64 -1.35
CA CYS A 236 -19.68 -3.61 -2.26
C CYS A 236 -18.53 -2.76 -2.86
N VAL A 237 -17.48 -2.43 -2.09
CA VAL A 237 -16.28 -1.74 -2.62
C VAL A 237 -15.59 -2.62 -3.67
N ILE A 238 -15.37 -3.90 -3.37
CA ILE A 238 -14.76 -4.86 -4.29
C ILE A 238 -15.59 -4.97 -5.58
N ALA A 239 -16.90 -5.17 -5.45
CA ALA A 239 -17.80 -5.28 -6.58
C ALA A 239 -17.84 -4.00 -7.43
N SER A 240 -17.88 -2.82 -6.77
CA SER A 240 -17.85 -1.54 -7.48
C SER A 240 -16.55 -1.37 -8.27
N THR A 241 -15.40 -1.70 -7.69
CA THR A 241 -14.11 -1.62 -8.38
C THR A 241 -14.02 -2.60 -9.54
N MET A 242 -14.55 -3.82 -9.35
CA MET A 242 -14.49 -4.89 -10.34
C MET A 242 -15.44 -4.64 -11.53
N PHE A 243 -16.66 -4.17 -11.28
CA PHE A 243 -17.72 -4.12 -12.29
C PHE A 243 -18.07 -2.70 -12.78
N ILE A 244 -17.78 -1.64 -12.03
CA ILE A 244 -18.02 -0.26 -12.47
C ILE A 244 -16.75 0.30 -13.09
N ASN A 245 -16.49 -0.05 -14.33
CA ASN A 245 -15.38 0.44 -15.14
C ASN A 245 -15.74 0.40 -16.63
N SER A 246 -14.88 0.96 -17.47
CA SER A 246 -15.11 1.04 -18.93
C SER A 246 -15.18 -0.31 -19.65
N THR A 247 -14.66 -1.39 -19.05
CA THR A 247 -14.76 -2.75 -19.62
C THR A 247 -16.19 -3.28 -19.55
N TYR A 248 -16.89 -3.07 -18.42
CA TYR A 248 -18.28 -3.53 -18.24
C TYR A 248 -19.32 -2.48 -18.60
N ILE A 249 -18.95 -1.18 -18.53
CA ILE A 249 -19.80 -0.05 -18.88
C ILE A 249 -19.05 0.79 -19.93
N PRO A 250 -19.09 0.40 -21.23
CA PRO A 250 -18.33 1.08 -22.27
C PRO A 250 -18.60 2.58 -22.37
N ALA A 251 -19.82 3.02 -22.00
CA ALA A 251 -20.18 4.42 -21.97
C ALA A 251 -19.31 5.28 -21.01
N MET A 252 -18.68 4.68 -19.98
CA MET A 252 -17.75 5.40 -19.10
C MET A 252 -16.43 5.75 -19.82
N GLY A 253 -16.01 4.94 -20.78
CA GLY A 253 -14.78 5.14 -21.55
C GLY A 253 -14.96 5.98 -22.81
N ALA A 254 -16.18 6.41 -23.15
CA ALA A 254 -16.44 7.25 -24.32
C ALA A 254 -15.77 8.62 -24.17
N HIS A 255 -15.18 9.13 -25.25
CA HIS A 255 -14.47 10.41 -25.23
C HIS A 255 -15.36 11.58 -24.81
N ASP A 256 -16.62 11.56 -25.26
CA ASP A 256 -17.67 12.54 -24.99
C ASP A 256 -18.53 12.22 -23.76
N ALA A 257 -18.16 11.18 -22.99
CA ALA A 257 -18.90 10.83 -21.77
C ALA A 257 -18.89 12.00 -20.77
N PRO A 258 -20.04 12.34 -20.18
CA PRO A 258 -20.11 13.39 -19.19
C PRO A 258 -19.34 12.97 -17.93
N TRP A 259 -18.77 13.95 -17.22
CA TRP A 259 -17.90 13.72 -16.07
C TRP A 259 -18.55 12.87 -14.94
N TYR A 260 -19.85 13.01 -14.71
CA TYR A 260 -20.56 12.22 -13.70
C TYR A 260 -20.64 10.72 -14.07
N LEU A 261 -20.64 10.39 -15.35
CA LEU A 261 -20.60 9.01 -15.83
C LEU A 261 -19.18 8.44 -15.74
N LYS A 262 -18.16 9.24 -16.11
CA LYS A 262 -16.75 8.84 -15.95
C LYS A 262 -16.40 8.52 -14.49
N LEU A 263 -17.03 9.23 -13.54
CA LEU A 263 -16.83 9.06 -12.08
C LEU A 263 -17.95 8.22 -11.42
N LEU A 264 -18.64 7.34 -12.15
CA LEU A 264 -19.74 6.54 -11.62
C LEU A 264 -19.32 5.64 -10.45
N ARG A 265 -18.13 5.05 -10.54
CA ARG A 265 -17.54 4.23 -9.49
C ARG A 265 -17.26 5.05 -8.22
N GLU A 266 -16.79 6.25 -8.37
CA GLU A 266 -16.48 7.18 -7.28
C GLU A 266 -17.77 7.61 -6.54
N TRP A 267 -18.87 7.79 -7.24
CA TRP A 267 -20.19 7.99 -6.62
C TRP A 267 -20.64 6.77 -5.81
N ALA A 268 -20.39 5.55 -6.33
CA ALA A 268 -20.66 4.33 -5.57
C ALA A 268 -19.79 4.27 -4.30
N PHE A 269 -18.51 4.64 -4.35
CA PHE A 269 -17.67 4.71 -3.16
C PHE A 269 -18.19 5.71 -2.12
N ILE A 270 -18.61 6.91 -2.53
CA ILE A 270 -19.21 7.91 -1.63
C ILE A 270 -20.45 7.34 -0.95
N ALA A 271 -21.34 6.67 -1.70
CA ALA A 271 -22.53 6.04 -1.16
C ALA A 271 -22.18 4.93 -0.14
N ILE A 272 -21.20 4.09 -0.45
CA ILE A 272 -20.72 3.02 0.44
C ILE A 272 -20.09 3.59 1.72
N ILE A 273 -19.27 4.65 1.60
CA ILE A 273 -18.68 5.36 2.75
C ILE A 273 -19.79 5.85 3.68
N ALA A 274 -20.81 6.55 3.13
CA ALA A 274 -21.93 7.03 3.90
C ALA A 274 -22.72 5.88 4.54
N ALA A 275 -23.05 4.83 3.77
CA ALA A 275 -23.76 3.66 4.27
C ALA A 275 -22.99 2.95 5.40
N SER A 276 -21.69 2.71 5.23
CA SER A 276 -20.83 2.15 6.29
C SER A 276 -20.80 3.05 7.52
N TRP A 277 -20.72 4.37 7.34
CA TRP A 277 -20.65 5.32 8.44
C TRP A 277 -21.92 5.30 9.29
N PHE A 278 -23.10 5.34 8.67
CA PHE A 278 -24.38 5.40 9.37
C PHE A 278 -24.87 4.04 9.91
N THR A 279 -24.49 2.93 9.29
CA THR A 279 -24.90 1.58 9.74
C THR A 279 -23.98 1.00 10.81
N THR A 280 -22.77 1.54 10.99
CA THR A 280 -21.82 1.06 11.98
C THR A 280 -22.06 1.73 13.33
N LYS A 281 -22.20 0.92 14.39
CA LYS A 281 -22.33 1.45 15.77
C LYS A 281 -21.08 2.25 16.16
N LYS A 282 -21.26 3.44 16.72
CA LYS A 282 -20.17 4.30 17.19
C LYS A 282 -19.20 3.56 18.13
N ALA A 283 -19.73 2.71 19.02
CA ALA A 283 -18.93 1.90 19.93
C ALA A 283 -17.95 0.97 19.20
N THR A 284 -18.29 0.42 18.04
CA THR A 284 -17.36 -0.43 17.26
C THR A 284 -16.17 0.37 16.75
N ARG A 285 -16.39 1.58 16.22
CA ARG A 285 -15.30 2.45 15.76
C ARG A 285 -14.42 2.94 16.89
N VAL A 286 -15.02 3.33 18.03
CA VAL A 286 -14.26 3.70 19.24
C VAL A 286 -13.41 2.51 19.73
N ASN A 287 -14.02 1.33 19.75
CA ASN A 287 -13.33 0.11 20.14
C ASN A 287 -12.19 -0.29 19.22
N ASN A 288 -12.23 0.12 17.95
CA ASN A 288 -11.18 -0.07 16.95
C ASN A 288 -10.18 1.11 16.93
N ASN A 289 -10.31 2.08 17.85
CA ASN A 289 -9.53 3.34 17.85
C ASN A 289 -9.50 4.01 16.47
N TYR A 290 -10.65 4.00 15.78
CA TYR A 290 -10.78 4.61 14.47
C TYR A 290 -10.58 6.13 14.54
N SER A 291 -9.73 6.69 13.69
CA SER A 291 -9.55 8.12 13.51
C SER A 291 -9.46 8.45 12.01
N TRP A 292 -9.78 9.67 11.63
CA TRP A 292 -9.66 10.15 10.26
C TRP A 292 -8.23 10.54 9.88
N THR A 293 -7.33 10.67 10.87
CA THR A 293 -5.98 11.17 10.69
C THR A 293 -5.21 10.44 9.59
N PRO A 294 -5.18 9.08 9.52
CA PRO A 294 -4.38 8.39 8.50
C PRO A 294 -4.87 8.65 7.07
N ILE A 295 -6.17 8.65 6.84
CA ILE A 295 -6.68 8.89 5.47
C ILE A 295 -6.51 10.35 5.05
N LEU A 296 -6.63 11.30 5.98
CA LEU A 296 -6.33 12.71 5.71
C LEU A 296 -4.85 12.94 5.44
N GLU A 297 -3.97 12.24 6.14
CA GLU A 297 -2.54 12.24 5.87
C GLU A 297 -2.25 11.83 4.44
N VAL A 298 -2.77 10.67 4.04
CA VAL A 298 -2.63 10.16 2.66
C VAL A 298 -3.18 11.18 1.66
N ALA A 299 -4.36 11.74 1.88
CA ALA A 299 -4.94 12.73 0.98
C ALA A 299 -4.04 13.98 0.84
N CYS A 300 -3.53 14.52 1.96
CA CYS A 300 -2.64 15.69 1.91
C CYS A 300 -1.34 15.42 1.16
N VAL A 301 -0.69 14.29 1.42
CA VAL A 301 0.60 13.92 0.82
C VAL A 301 0.44 13.61 -0.68
N PHE A 302 -0.55 12.81 -1.02
CA PHE A 302 -0.76 12.40 -2.41
C PHE A 302 -1.27 13.53 -3.30
N LEU A 303 -1.90 14.58 -2.74
CA LEU A 303 -2.19 15.80 -3.48
C LEU A 303 -0.91 16.40 -4.11
N GLY A 304 0.14 16.51 -3.32
CA GLY A 304 1.45 17.00 -3.78
C GLY A 304 2.14 16.04 -4.74
N ILE A 305 2.09 14.73 -4.44
CA ILE A 305 2.65 13.69 -5.32
C ILE A 305 1.99 13.76 -6.71
N PHE A 306 0.68 13.70 -6.81
CA PHE A 306 -0.02 13.68 -8.10
C PHE A 306 0.20 14.96 -8.90
N ALA A 307 0.18 16.13 -8.24
CA ALA A 307 0.44 17.40 -8.91
C ALA A 307 1.88 17.47 -9.48
N THR A 308 2.88 17.08 -8.69
CA THR A 308 4.30 17.16 -9.09
C THR A 308 4.71 16.00 -10.01
N MET A 309 4.04 14.86 -9.93
CA MET A 309 4.30 13.68 -10.76
C MET A 309 3.90 13.89 -12.22
N THR A 310 2.88 14.72 -12.51
CA THR A 310 2.39 14.95 -13.87
C THR A 310 3.52 15.27 -14.85
N PRO A 311 4.30 16.35 -14.71
CA PRO A 311 5.39 16.65 -15.63
C PRO A 311 6.55 15.65 -15.52
N ALA A 312 6.74 15.00 -14.37
CA ALA A 312 7.78 14.01 -14.20
C ALA A 312 7.51 12.76 -15.06
N LEU A 313 6.29 12.27 -15.10
CA LEU A 313 5.92 11.15 -15.96
C LEU A 313 6.02 11.51 -17.44
N MET A 314 5.58 12.73 -17.84
CA MET A 314 5.73 13.23 -19.22
C MET A 314 7.22 13.30 -19.62
N TYR A 315 8.08 13.78 -18.73
CA TYR A 315 9.53 13.83 -18.98
C TYR A 315 10.13 12.43 -19.16
N LEU A 316 9.74 11.46 -18.31
CA LEU A 316 10.23 10.08 -18.38
C LEU A 316 9.76 9.33 -19.62
N GLN A 317 8.60 9.67 -20.18
CA GLN A 317 8.16 9.17 -21.48
C GLN A 317 9.02 9.69 -22.64
N GLN A 318 9.53 10.93 -22.53
CA GLN A 318 10.44 11.52 -23.52
C GLN A 318 11.89 11.07 -23.29
N ASN A 319 12.29 10.81 -22.04
CA ASN A 319 13.66 10.48 -21.62
C ASN A 319 13.60 9.28 -20.67
N PRO A 320 13.39 8.05 -21.17
CA PRO A 320 13.23 6.87 -20.32
C PRO A 320 14.50 6.55 -19.54
N LEU A 321 14.31 5.92 -18.39
CA LEU A 321 15.41 5.38 -17.60
C LEU A 321 16.14 4.28 -18.39
N PRO A 322 17.47 4.11 -18.22
CA PRO A 322 18.27 3.13 -18.95
C PRO A 322 18.06 1.69 -18.39
N VAL A 323 16.81 1.25 -18.33
CA VAL A 323 16.40 -0.09 -17.90
C VAL A 323 15.56 -0.74 -18.99
N SER A 324 15.85 -1.98 -19.35
CA SER A 324 15.21 -2.67 -20.48
C SER A 324 14.88 -4.14 -20.21
N ALA A 325 15.43 -4.74 -19.15
CA ALA A 325 15.17 -6.13 -18.80
C ALA A 325 14.23 -6.23 -17.58
N PRO A 326 13.32 -7.22 -17.52
CA PRO A 326 12.36 -7.35 -16.43
C PRO A 326 13.00 -7.40 -15.04
N TRP A 327 14.11 -8.12 -14.86
CA TRP A 327 14.82 -8.17 -13.57
C TRP A 327 15.35 -6.79 -13.13
N GLN A 328 15.75 -5.91 -14.06
CA GLN A 328 16.14 -4.54 -13.73
C GLN A 328 14.95 -3.76 -13.17
N PHE A 329 13.75 -3.94 -13.77
CA PHE A 329 12.53 -3.32 -13.25
C PHE A 329 12.20 -3.81 -11.83
N VAL A 330 12.37 -5.10 -11.51
CA VAL A 330 12.18 -5.59 -10.13
C VAL A 330 13.07 -4.86 -9.15
N TYR A 331 14.38 -4.82 -9.42
CA TYR A 331 15.31 -4.25 -8.44
C TYR A 331 15.35 -2.74 -8.42
N CYS A 332 15.19 -2.07 -9.57
CA CYS A 332 15.17 -0.62 -9.62
C CYS A 332 13.87 -0.07 -9.00
N THR A 333 12.71 -0.65 -9.36
CA THR A 333 11.43 -0.32 -8.70
C THR A 333 11.52 -0.63 -7.21
N GLY A 334 12.05 -1.80 -6.86
CA GLY A 334 12.18 -2.24 -5.48
C GLY A 334 13.11 -1.36 -4.65
N ALA A 335 14.27 -0.99 -5.17
CA ALA A 335 15.21 -0.12 -4.48
C ALA A 335 14.59 1.26 -4.18
N LEU A 336 13.87 1.83 -5.14
CA LEU A 336 13.17 3.10 -4.91
C LEU A 336 11.98 2.92 -3.98
N SER A 337 11.16 1.88 -4.14
CA SER A 337 10.00 1.58 -3.28
C SER A 337 10.40 1.35 -1.82
N ALA A 338 11.60 0.85 -1.56
CA ALA A 338 12.10 0.66 -0.20
C ALA A 338 12.29 1.98 0.57
N PHE A 339 12.62 3.08 -0.11
CA PHE A 339 12.94 4.37 0.50
C PHE A 339 11.93 5.47 0.17
N LEU A 340 11.20 5.31 -0.91
CA LEU A 340 10.13 6.20 -1.34
C LEU A 340 8.80 5.47 -1.25
N ASP A 341 7.70 6.19 -1.34
CA ASP A 341 6.38 5.55 -1.39
C ASP A 341 6.28 4.64 -2.64
N ASN A 342 5.71 3.45 -2.47
CA ASN A 342 5.63 2.43 -3.51
C ASN A 342 4.72 2.82 -4.69
N ALA A 343 3.70 3.62 -4.46
CA ALA A 343 2.73 4.01 -5.48
C ALA A 343 3.33 4.94 -6.56
N PRO A 344 3.96 6.08 -6.24
CA PRO A 344 4.61 6.92 -7.24
C PRO A 344 5.79 6.20 -7.91
N THR A 345 6.48 5.33 -7.18
CA THR A 345 7.58 4.52 -7.73
C THR A 345 7.08 3.61 -8.86
N ALA A 346 5.98 2.91 -8.66
CA ALA A 346 5.40 2.07 -9.71
C ALA A 346 5.04 2.88 -10.96
N MET A 347 4.53 4.11 -10.80
CA MET A 347 4.17 4.97 -11.93
C MET A 347 5.38 5.45 -12.72
N VAL A 348 6.49 5.76 -12.05
CA VAL A 348 7.78 6.11 -12.70
C VAL A 348 8.26 4.97 -13.61
N PHE A 349 8.26 3.73 -13.09
CA PHE A 349 8.71 2.59 -13.88
C PHE A 349 7.69 2.16 -14.94
N HIS A 350 6.38 2.33 -14.69
CA HIS A 350 5.37 2.16 -15.72
C HIS A 350 5.58 3.14 -16.88
N ALA A 351 5.77 4.43 -16.61
CA ALA A 351 6.06 5.43 -17.64
C ALA A 351 7.32 5.10 -18.46
N THR A 352 8.36 4.58 -17.81
CA THR A 352 9.56 4.09 -18.51
C THR A 352 9.23 2.84 -19.36
N ALA A 353 8.45 1.89 -18.85
CA ALA A 353 8.11 0.67 -19.56
C ALA A 353 7.24 0.93 -20.82
N THR A 354 6.42 2.01 -20.82
CA THR A 354 5.62 2.38 -22.02
C THR A 354 6.48 2.79 -23.21
N THR A 355 7.76 3.07 -23.02
CA THR A 355 8.69 3.38 -24.12
C THR A 355 9.35 2.14 -24.73
N LEU A 356 9.18 0.97 -24.10
CA LEU A 356 9.69 -0.31 -24.58
C LEU A 356 8.65 -1.05 -25.45
N PRO A 357 9.07 -2.01 -26.27
CA PRO A 357 8.14 -2.81 -27.08
C PRO A 357 7.15 -3.56 -26.17
N ALA A 358 5.86 -3.32 -26.35
CA ALA A 358 4.81 -3.88 -25.52
C ALA A 358 4.30 -5.27 -25.97
N GLY A 359 4.51 -5.63 -27.26
CA GLY A 359 4.01 -6.89 -27.83
C GLY A 359 2.49 -6.91 -28.06
N ILE A 360 1.96 -8.07 -28.44
CA ILE A 360 0.53 -8.25 -28.76
C ILE A 360 -0.32 -8.34 -27.48
N ASP A 361 0.24 -8.91 -26.43
CA ASP A 361 -0.44 -9.14 -25.12
C ASP A 361 -0.26 -7.98 -24.14
N ALA A 362 -0.06 -6.76 -24.65
CA ALA A 362 0.17 -5.56 -23.84
C ALA A 362 -0.95 -5.31 -22.82
N VAL A 363 -0.55 -4.96 -21.60
CA VAL A 363 -1.43 -4.63 -20.47
C VAL A 363 -1.10 -3.22 -20.01
N ALA A 364 -2.06 -2.33 -19.97
CA ALA A 364 -1.85 -0.91 -19.66
C ALA A 364 -0.70 -0.29 -20.47
N GLY A 365 -0.55 -0.69 -21.75
CA GLY A 365 0.47 -0.18 -22.66
C GLY A 365 1.88 -0.74 -22.49
N ILE A 366 2.09 -1.74 -21.64
CA ILE A 366 3.40 -2.38 -21.39
C ILE A 366 3.32 -3.90 -21.54
N ALA A 367 4.46 -4.56 -21.78
CA ALA A 367 4.52 -6.01 -21.82
C ALA A 367 4.22 -6.63 -20.43
N PRO A 368 3.54 -7.80 -20.37
CA PRO A 368 3.15 -8.45 -19.11
C PRO A 368 4.31 -8.71 -18.14
N GLU A 369 5.50 -9.03 -18.65
CA GLU A 369 6.69 -9.25 -17.82
C GLU A 369 7.14 -7.97 -17.09
N PHE A 370 7.03 -6.80 -17.70
CA PHE A 370 7.33 -5.53 -17.01
C PHE A 370 6.25 -5.19 -15.99
N MET A 371 4.97 -5.48 -16.28
CA MET A 371 3.89 -5.31 -15.30
C MET A 371 4.12 -6.17 -14.07
N LYS A 372 4.51 -7.45 -14.25
CA LYS A 372 4.89 -8.35 -13.14
C LYS A 372 6.08 -7.78 -12.35
N ALA A 373 7.13 -7.40 -13.04
CA ALA A 373 8.36 -6.89 -12.44
C ALA A 373 8.12 -5.62 -11.60
N ILE A 374 7.37 -4.66 -12.14
CA ILE A 374 7.00 -3.42 -11.44
C ILE A 374 6.14 -3.74 -10.22
N SER A 375 5.13 -4.61 -10.37
CA SER A 375 4.25 -4.99 -9.28
C SER A 375 5.00 -5.67 -8.14
N MET A 376 5.90 -6.61 -8.45
CA MET A 376 6.76 -7.29 -7.45
C MET A 376 7.70 -6.31 -6.76
N GLY A 377 8.39 -5.48 -7.54
CA GLY A 377 9.31 -4.48 -7.00
C GLY A 377 8.60 -3.49 -6.09
N ALA A 378 7.48 -2.93 -6.53
CA ALA A 378 6.73 -1.95 -5.75
C ALA A 378 6.15 -2.54 -4.45
N VAL A 379 5.50 -3.71 -4.52
CA VAL A 379 4.79 -4.29 -3.38
C VAL A 379 5.73 -4.99 -2.39
N PHE A 380 6.62 -5.87 -2.87
CA PHE A 380 7.45 -6.66 -1.96
C PHE A 380 8.55 -5.84 -1.30
N PHE A 381 9.23 -4.99 -2.07
CA PHE A 381 10.35 -4.22 -1.55
C PHE A 381 9.92 -3.04 -0.67
N GLY A 382 8.65 -2.61 -0.75
CA GLY A 382 8.07 -1.69 0.23
C GLY A 382 8.21 -2.16 1.68
N ALA A 383 8.34 -3.49 1.89
CA ALA A 383 8.61 -4.08 3.20
C ALA A 383 10.07 -3.93 3.69
N LEU A 384 11.01 -3.48 2.87
CA LEU A 384 12.43 -3.42 3.27
C LEU A 384 12.75 -2.30 4.26
N THR A 385 11.87 -1.30 4.39
CA THR A 385 12.02 -0.22 5.37
C THR A 385 10.67 0.14 6.01
N TYR A 386 10.72 0.93 7.07
CA TYR A 386 9.50 1.43 7.70
C TYR A 386 8.76 2.48 6.87
N ILE A 387 9.43 3.13 5.92
CA ILE A 387 8.87 4.23 5.11
C ILE A 387 8.48 3.81 3.70
N GLY A 388 8.85 2.60 3.26
CA GLY A 388 8.54 2.13 1.91
C GLY A 388 7.06 1.86 1.63
N ASN A 389 6.23 1.72 2.68
CA ASN A 389 4.78 1.64 2.57
C ASN A 389 4.13 2.19 3.85
N GLY A 390 3.05 2.95 3.72
CA GLY A 390 2.35 3.62 4.83
C GLY A 390 2.01 2.73 6.04
N PRO A 391 1.47 1.52 5.87
CA PRO A 391 1.15 0.64 6.99
C PRO A 391 2.36 0.18 7.81
N ASN A 392 3.59 0.20 7.28
CA ASN A 392 4.78 -0.25 8.00
C ASN A 392 5.04 0.61 9.23
N PHE A 393 5.06 1.94 9.03
CA PHE A 393 5.29 2.88 10.12
C PHE A 393 4.16 2.85 11.14
N MET A 394 2.91 2.72 10.66
CA MET A 394 1.74 2.59 11.53
C MET A 394 1.82 1.35 12.43
N VAL A 395 2.17 0.19 11.88
CA VAL A 395 2.35 -1.06 12.64
C VAL A 395 3.47 -0.92 13.67
N LYS A 396 4.61 -0.32 13.29
CA LYS A 396 5.72 0.00 14.19
C LYS A 396 5.25 0.88 15.35
N SER A 397 4.58 2.00 15.04
CA SER A 397 4.10 2.95 16.06
C SER A 397 3.11 2.31 17.03
N ILE A 398 2.17 1.48 16.55
CA ILE A 398 1.23 0.75 17.41
C ILE A 398 1.98 -0.24 18.31
N ALA A 399 2.99 -0.95 17.80
CA ALA A 399 3.78 -1.88 18.59
C ALA A 399 4.60 -1.18 19.68
N GLU A 400 5.17 -0.01 19.38
CA GLU A 400 5.90 0.82 20.36
C GLU A 400 4.97 1.38 21.44
N GLN A 401 3.74 1.77 21.10
CA GLN A 401 2.72 2.17 22.09
C GLN A 401 2.34 1.03 23.04
N GLU A 402 2.42 -0.23 22.59
CA GLU A 402 2.22 -1.43 23.42
C GLU A 402 3.52 -1.89 24.15
N GLY A 403 4.55 -1.05 24.17
CA GLY A 403 5.79 -1.27 24.90
C GLY A 403 6.76 -2.26 24.24
N ILE A 404 6.69 -2.45 22.94
CA ILE A 404 7.64 -3.28 22.18
C ILE A 404 8.75 -2.39 21.63
N ASP A 405 10.00 -2.63 22.08
CA ASP A 405 11.18 -1.91 21.60
C ASP A 405 11.52 -2.33 20.16
N MET A 406 10.93 -1.62 19.18
CA MET A 406 11.16 -1.89 17.78
C MET A 406 12.56 -1.46 17.33
N PRO A 407 13.20 -2.17 16.39
CA PRO A 407 14.51 -1.78 15.86
C PRO A 407 14.45 -0.37 15.26
N SER A 408 15.57 0.36 15.33
CA SER A 408 15.74 1.60 14.58
C SER A 408 15.61 1.33 13.07
N PHE A 409 15.45 2.39 12.27
CA PHE A 409 15.33 2.30 10.81
C PHE A 409 16.43 1.44 10.18
N PHE A 410 17.69 1.76 10.46
CA PHE A 410 18.83 0.96 9.97
C PHE A 410 18.94 -0.42 10.62
N GLY A 411 18.52 -0.52 11.89
CA GLY A 411 18.47 -1.82 12.60
C GLY A 411 17.49 -2.80 11.94
N TYR A 412 16.32 -2.31 11.50
CA TYR A 412 15.35 -3.07 10.72
C TYR A 412 15.95 -3.54 9.40
N MET A 413 16.53 -2.63 8.62
CA MET A 413 17.13 -2.95 7.32
C MET A 413 18.22 -4.01 7.43
N ILE A 414 19.21 -3.80 8.30
CA ILE A 414 20.39 -4.64 8.37
C ILE A 414 20.08 -6.00 9.01
N LYS A 415 19.28 -6.02 10.10
CA LYS A 415 19.06 -7.24 10.88
C LYS A 415 17.91 -8.10 10.38
N PHE A 416 16.97 -7.53 9.62
CA PHE A 416 15.80 -8.25 9.14
C PHE A 416 15.68 -8.20 7.61
N SER A 417 15.62 -7.01 7.01
CA SER A 417 15.33 -6.88 5.58
C SER A 417 16.41 -7.51 4.70
N LEU A 418 17.68 -7.20 4.94
CA LEU A 418 18.77 -7.74 4.15
C LEU A 418 19.05 -9.23 4.42
N ILE A 419 18.73 -9.74 5.62
CA ILE A 419 19.03 -11.13 6.01
C ILE A 419 17.85 -12.05 5.67
N VAL A 420 16.60 -11.58 5.79
CA VAL A 420 15.41 -12.42 5.64
C VAL A 420 14.66 -12.08 4.34
N LEU A 421 14.28 -10.81 4.17
CA LEU A 421 13.39 -10.43 3.07
C LEU A 421 14.10 -10.47 1.71
N LEU A 422 15.25 -9.82 1.61
CA LEU A 422 15.97 -9.73 0.34
C LEU A 422 16.32 -11.08 -0.26
N PRO A 423 16.86 -12.07 0.49
CA PRO A 423 17.10 -13.41 -0.05
C PRO A 423 15.83 -14.10 -0.57
N ILE A 424 14.71 -13.96 0.14
CA ILE A 424 13.42 -14.53 -0.29
C ILE A 424 12.97 -13.87 -1.61
N TYR A 425 13.07 -12.54 -1.71
CA TYR A 425 12.67 -11.82 -2.92
C TYR A 425 13.58 -12.13 -4.13
N ILE A 426 14.87 -12.33 -3.89
CA ILE A 426 15.82 -12.81 -4.94
C ILE A 426 15.41 -14.21 -5.40
N ILE A 427 15.12 -15.14 -4.50
CA ILE A 427 14.67 -16.48 -4.86
C ILE A 427 13.39 -16.43 -5.72
N VAL A 428 12.41 -15.64 -5.30
CA VAL A 428 11.15 -15.47 -6.05
C VAL A 428 11.40 -14.84 -7.42
N GLN A 429 12.24 -13.81 -7.50
CA GLN A 429 12.61 -13.20 -8.79
C GLN A 429 13.29 -14.19 -9.72
N LEU A 430 14.24 -14.99 -9.24
CA LEU A 430 14.96 -15.99 -10.06
C LEU A 430 14.05 -17.13 -10.54
N ILE A 431 12.94 -17.41 -9.86
CA ILE A 431 11.98 -18.45 -10.26
C ILE A 431 11.01 -17.93 -11.33
N PHE A 432 10.57 -16.66 -11.23
CA PHE A 432 9.43 -16.18 -11.99
C PHE A 432 9.73 -15.08 -13.02
N ILE A 433 10.92 -14.46 -12.95
CA ILE A 433 11.41 -13.40 -13.84
C ILE A 433 12.87 -13.70 -14.26
#